data_69142d9e979831c478cc283e2fa5902a
#
_entry.id   69142d9e979831c478cc283e2fa5902a
#
_cell.length_a   1.000
_cell.length_b   1.000
_cell.length_c   1.000
_cell.angle_alpha   90.00
_cell.angle_beta   90.00
_cell.angle_gamma   90.00
#
_symmetry.space_group_name_H-M   'P 1'
#
loop_
_entity.id
_entity.type
_entity.pdbx_description
1 polymer ?
#
loop_
_entity_poly.entity_id
_entity_poly.type
_entity_poly.pdbx_seq_one_letter_code
_entity_poly.pdbx_strand_id
1 'polypeptide(L)'
;MDISKNFITCQNSDAVIILMLGSGGSTPLTKGIAKWLVGQGVSVLPLGPEKGVVGYHSFPLERVEEAIGELKKCGNRKIGILGASIKTIPALTAAAMFSDITLTIVVAPCDYILQGFTQGRRDGCREWPLEGKSMLTWKGKPLPYVPYAYQHPDYWHTVQAETKGSGNMLCARRVLYDTEAKTPLTEEVMIPVENIRGRLLLIGCEDDCLWPTARYIRRMDERLKDHANDCKCDALVYKYGTHYAFPESMLKGIIPAFPDFLIGRAFLSSREHPKECKATREDIDRRMRQALHEWTKEKEK
;
A
#
# COMPACT_ATOMS: atom_id res chain seq x y z
N MET A 1 4.52 18.54 -13.22
CA MET A 1 3.24 17.75 -13.35
C MET A 1 2.04 18.68 -13.19
N ASP A 2 0.98 18.59 -14.01
CA ASP A 2 -0.28 19.29 -13.75
C ASP A 2 -1.18 18.42 -12.85
N ILE A 3 -1.29 18.81 -11.58
CA ILE A 3 -2.07 18.05 -10.57
C ILE A 3 -3.56 18.46 -10.58
N SER A 4 -3.93 19.58 -11.20
CA SER A 4 -5.27 20.19 -11.09
C SER A 4 -6.39 19.26 -11.54
N LYS A 5 -6.16 18.40 -12.52
CA LYS A 5 -7.16 17.48 -13.10
C LYS A 5 -7.56 16.33 -12.19
N ASN A 6 -6.70 15.95 -11.25
CA ASN A 6 -6.91 14.79 -10.38
C ASN A 6 -7.00 15.17 -8.89
N PHE A 7 -6.73 16.43 -8.55
CA PHE A 7 -6.72 16.89 -7.17
C PHE A 7 -8.15 17.01 -6.63
N ILE A 8 -8.41 16.34 -5.51
CA ILE A 8 -9.70 16.34 -4.83
C ILE A 8 -9.54 17.20 -3.57
N THR A 9 -10.09 18.40 -3.62
CA THR A 9 -9.93 19.39 -2.56
C THR A 9 -10.87 19.14 -1.38
N CYS A 10 -10.34 19.20 -0.16
CA CYS A 10 -11.11 19.39 1.06
C CYS A 10 -11.08 20.90 1.43
N GLN A 11 -12.25 21.52 1.57
CA GLN A 11 -12.33 22.95 1.93
C GLN A 11 -11.66 23.22 3.29
N ASN A 12 -10.92 24.32 3.37
CA ASN A 12 -10.23 24.78 4.59
C ASN A 12 -9.17 23.80 5.14
N SER A 13 -8.62 22.93 4.30
CA SER A 13 -7.55 22.02 4.69
C SER A 13 -6.25 22.35 3.94
N ASP A 14 -5.15 22.46 4.67
CA ASP A 14 -3.78 22.53 4.15
C ASP A 14 -3.07 21.16 4.18
N ALA A 15 -3.81 20.12 4.59
CA ALA A 15 -3.34 18.75 4.63
C ALA A 15 -3.80 17.95 3.40
N VAL A 16 -2.89 17.18 2.82
CA VAL A 16 -3.16 16.38 1.62
C VAL A 16 -2.54 14.99 1.74
N ILE A 17 -3.26 13.98 1.26
CA ILE A 17 -2.76 12.61 1.12
C ILE A 17 -2.51 12.31 -0.37
N ILE A 18 -1.28 11.96 -0.71
CA ILE A 18 -0.95 11.33 -1.99
C ILE A 18 -1.47 9.88 -1.92
N LEU A 19 -2.52 9.59 -2.68
CA LEU A 19 -3.11 8.24 -2.73
C LEU A 19 -2.48 7.46 -3.88
N MET A 20 -1.65 6.47 -3.55
CA MET A 20 -0.99 5.64 -4.56
C MET A 20 -2.00 4.73 -5.27
N LEU A 21 -2.06 4.86 -6.59
CA LEU A 21 -2.95 4.08 -7.47
C LEU A 21 -2.19 2.94 -8.14
N GLY A 22 -2.93 1.89 -8.54
CA GLY A 22 -2.44 0.87 -9.46
C GLY A 22 -2.51 1.33 -10.92
N SER A 23 -2.05 0.47 -11.83
CA SER A 23 -2.01 0.71 -13.29
C SER A 23 -3.38 0.97 -13.93
N GLY A 24 -4.46 0.53 -13.32
CA GLY A 24 -5.82 0.80 -13.77
C GLY A 24 -6.31 2.23 -13.52
N GLY A 25 -5.48 3.07 -12.88
CA GLY A 25 -5.86 4.41 -12.49
C GLY A 25 -6.95 4.42 -11.39
N SER A 26 -7.91 5.34 -11.50
CA SER A 26 -8.97 5.49 -10.50
C SER A 26 -10.05 4.42 -10.64
N THR A 27 -10.15 3.53 -9.67
CA THR A 27 -11.16 2.47 -9.55
C THR A 27 -12.27 2.87 -8.56
N PRO A 28 -13.40 2.16 -8.50
CA PRO A 28 -14.41 2.38 -7.44
C PRO A 28 -13.82 2.35 -6.03
N LEU A 29 -12.88 1.41 -5.78
CA LEU A 29 -12.16 1.32 -4.50
C LEU A 29 -11.36 2.61 -4.22
N THR A 30 -10.53 3.06 -5.16
CA THR A 30 -9.71 4.26 -4.96
C THR A 30 -10.55 5.54 -4.84
N LYS A 31 -11.67 5.62 -5.56
CA LYS A 31 -12.65 6.72 -5.39
C LYS A 31 -13.29 6.70 -4.01
N GLY A 32 -13.63 5.52 -3.50
CA GLY A 32 -14.17 5.35 -2.16
C GLY A 32 -13.17 5.75 -1.07
N ILE A 33 -11.90 5.33 -1.21
CA ILE A 33 -10.81 5.74 -0.32
C ILE A 33 -10.65 7.27 -0.33
N ALA A 34 -10.60 7.88 -1.50
CA ALA A 34 -10.48 9.34 -1.63
C ALA A 34 -11.66 10.07 -0.97
N LYS A 35 -12.89 9.63 -1.22
CA LYS A 35 -14.09 10.20 -0.58
C LYS A 35 -14.04 10.06 0.95
N TRP A 36 -13.61 8.91 1.45
CA TRP A 36 -13.47 8.69 2.89
C TRP A 36 -12.42 9.64 3.50
N LEU A 37 -11.26 9.81 2.85
CA LEU A 37 -10.20 10.72 3.29
C LEU A 37 -10.68 12.18 3.32
N VAL A 38 -11.38 12.63 2.28
CA VAL A 38 -11.98 13.99 2.27
C VAL A 38 -12.96 14.16 3.43
N GLY A 39 -13.73 13.12 3.76
CA GLY A 39 -14.59 13.10 4.95
C GLY A 39 -13.83 13.14 6.28
N GLN A 40 -12.51 12.91 6.30
CA GLN A 40 -11.64 13.09 7.45
C GLN A 40 -10.94 14.47 7.48
N GLY A 41 -11.28 15.37 6.55
CA GLY A 41 -10.74 16.73 6.52
C GLY A 41 -9.40 16.88 5.79
N VAL A 42 -9.04 15.96 4.91
CA VAL A 42 -7.79 16.04 4.12
C VAL A 42 -8.08 16.02 2.64
N SER A 43 -7.35 16.82 1.87
CA SER A 43 -7.36 16.77 0.40
C SER A 43 -6.69 15.49 -0.11
N VAL A 44 -6.96 15.09 -1.34
CA VAL A 44 -6.40 13.85 -1.91
C VAL A 44 -5.83 14.11 -3.30
N LEU A 45 -4.60 13.69 -3.53
CA LEU A 45 -3.99 13.61 -4.85
C LEU A 45 -3.79 12.15 -5.26
N PRO A 46 -4.67 11.59 -6.10
CA PRO A 46 -4.43 10.27 -6.69
C PRO A 46 -3.22 10.29 -7.62
N LEU A 47 -2.24 9.42 -7.36
CA LEU A 47 -1.00 9.31 -8.13
C LEU A 47 -0.71 7.83 -8.44
N GLY A 48 -0.42 7.51 -9.69
CA GLY A 48 -0.12 6.14 -10.12
C GLY A 48 0.75 6.09 -11.37
N PRO A 49 0.96 4.91 -11.93
CA PRO A 49 1.65 4.74 -13.20
C PRO A 49 1.03 5.60 -14.31
N GLU A 50 1.81 5.86 -15.34
CA GLU A 50 1.33 6.62 -16.49
C GLU A 50 0.17 5.92 -17.21
N LYS A 51 -0.64 6.71 -17.90
CA LYS A 51 -1.76 6.17 -18.69
C LYS A 51 -1.22 5.21 -19.76
N GLY A 52 -1.78 4.01 -19.79
CA GLY A 52 -1.37 2.96 -20.73
C GLY A 52 -0.34 1.98 -20.18
N VAL A 53 0.35 2.28 -19.09
CA VAL A 53 1.17 1.29 -18.39
C VAL A 53 0.27 0.26 -17.73
N VAL A 54 0.51 -1.01 -18.03
CA VAL A 54 -0.22 -2.14 -17.45
C VAL A 54 0.71 -2.86 -16.46
N GLY A 55 0.31 -2.93 -15.20
CA GLY A 55 1.14 -3.47 -14.12
C GLY A 55 1.85 -2.38 -13.32
N TYR A 56 2.93 -2.76 -12.65
CA TYR A 56 3.75 -1.87 -11.85
C TYR A 56 5.23 -2.18 -12.11
N HIS A 57 5.83 -1.43 -13.00
CA HIS A 57 7.25 -1.56 -13.35
C HIS A 57 7.85 -0.20 -13.71
N SER A 58 9.11 -0.02 -13.39
CA SER A 58 9.87 1.20 -13.71
C SER A 58 9.13 2.50 -13.33
N PHE A 59 8.37 2.47 -12.22
CA PHE A 59 7.65 3.65 -11.74
C PHE A 59 8.67 4.70 -11.27
N PRO A 60 8.73 5.89 -11.89
CA PRO A 60 9.69 6.91 -11.51
C PRO A 60 9.24 7.63 -10.24
N LEU A 61 10.06 7.54 -9.18
CA LEU A 61 9.80 8.22 -7.90
C LEU A 61 9.83 9.74 -8.01
N GLU A 62 10.46 10.27 -9.06
CA GLU A 62 10.41 11.69 -9.44
C GLU A 62 8.98 12.22 -9.56
N ARG A 63 8.03 11.37 -9.92
CA ARG A 63 6.60 11.77 -9.97
C ARG A 63 6.04 12.10 -8.60
N VAL A 64 6.54 11.44 -7.55
CA VAL A 64 6.14 11.78 -6.17
C VAL A 64 6.82 13.08 -5.76
N GLU A 65 8.11 13.27 -6.10
CA GLU A 65 8.84 14.51 -5.84
C GLU A 65 8.16 15.72 -6.52
N GLU A 66 7.82 15.59 -7.81
CA GLU A 66 7.08 16.61 -8.56
C GLU A 66 5.72 16.91 -7.93
N ALA A 67 4.98 15.87 -7.52
CA ALA A 67 3.69 16.02 -6.84
C ALA A 67 3.83 16.81 -5.53
N ILE A 68 4.84 16.50 -4.72
CA ILE A 68 5.16 17.25 -3.49
C ILE A 68 5.41 18.74 -3.83
N GLY A 69 6.25 19.01 -4.82
CA GLY A 69 6.54 20.38 -5.26
C GLY A 69 5.30 21.15 -5.69
N GLU A 70 4.42 20.54 -6.46
CA GLU A 70 3.15 21.18 -6.89
C GLU A 70 2.18 21.38 -5.72
N LEU A 71 2.06 20.41 -4.82
CA LEU A 71 1.23 20.52 -3.63
C LEU A 71 1.67 21.68 -2.73
N LYS A 72 2.98 21.85 -2.53
CA LYS A 72 3.54 22.99 -1.76
C LYS A 72 3.22 24.33 -2.43
N LYS A 73 3.33 24.43 -3.76
CA LYS A 73 2.94 25.65 -4.52
C LYS A 73 1.44 25.96 -4.37
N CYS A 74 0.60 24.95 -4.22
CA CYS A 74 -0.83 25.12 -3.97
C CYS A 74 -1.17 25.45 -2.50
N GLY A 75 -0.17 25.64 -1.63
CA GLY A 75 -0.36 26.02 -0.23
C GLY A 75 -0.58 24.85 0.72
N ASN A 76 -0.40 23.60 0.26
CA ASN A 76 -0.47 22.45 1.17
C ASN A 76 0.82 22.38 2.01
N ARG A 77 0.67 22.42 3.32
CA ARG A 77 1.78 22.38 4.28
C ARG A 77 2.03 20.97 4.81
N LYS A 78 0.97 20.19 4.96
CA LYS A 78 1.03 18.83 5.46
C LYS A 78 0.81 17.84 4.34
N ILE A 79 1.82 17.04 4.04
CA ILE A 79 1.79 16.04 2.97
C ILE A 79 1.93 14.65 3.60
N GLY A 80 0.93 13.82 3.35
CA GLY A 80 0.96 12.39 3.69
C GLY A 80 0.90 11.52 2.45
N ILE A 81 1.16 10.22 2.62
CA ILE A 81 1.05 9.22 1.56
C ILE A 81 0.29 8.00 2.04
N LEU A 82 -0.57 7.43 1.18
CA LEU A 82 -1.30 6.19 1.45
C LEU A 82 -1.11 5.19 0.32
N GLY A 83 -0.72 3.98 0.68
CA GLY A 83 -0.61 2.84 -0.22
C GLY A 83 -1.29 1.59 0.35
N ALA A 84 -1.80 0.72 -0.54
CA ALA A 84 -2.34 -0.58 -0.13
C ALA A 84 -1.81 -1.67 -1.06
N SER A 85 -1.45 -2.85 -0.49
CA SER A 85 -0.90 -3.97 -1.24
C SER A 85 0.36 -3.55 -2.01
N ILE A 86 0.50 -3.90 -3.29
CA ILE A 86 1.67 -3.57 -4.11
C ILE A 86 2.03 -2.07 -4.13
N LYS A 87 1.06 -1.18 -3.92
CA LYS A 87 1.27 0.27 -3.87
C LYS A 87 1.92 0.75 -2.57
N THR A 88 2.09 -0.13 -1.58
CA THR A 88 2.81 0.19 -0.35
C THR A 88 4.32 0.33 -0.59
N ILE A 89 4.86 -0.39 -1.57
CA ILE A 89 6.28 -0.33 -1.93
C ILE A 89 6.66 1.09 -2.39
N PRO A 90 6.03 1.69 -3.43
CA PRO A 90 6.33 3.07 -3.80
C PRO A 90 5.97 4.08 -2.70
N ALA A 91 4.92 3.83 -1.89
CA ALA A 91 4.55 4.73 -0.80
C ALA A 91 5.62 4.77 0.30
N LEU A 92 6.08 3.61 0.78
CA LEU A 92 7.13 3.50 1.79
C LEU A 92 8.48 4.04 1.26
N THR A 93 8.84 3.66 0.02
CA THR A 93 10.09 4.13 -0.58
C THR A 93 10.09 5.65 -0.75
N ALA A 94 8.99 6.24 -1.22
CA ALA A 94 8.88 7.69 -1.33
C ALA A 94 8.94 8.38 0.05
N ALA A 95 8.25 7.83 1.07
CA ALA A 95 8.29 8.39 2.42
C ALA A 95 9.69 8.33 3.05
N ALA A 96 10.46 7.27 2.76
CA ALA A 96 11.85 7.15 3.20
C ALA A 96 12.81 8.11 2.46
N MET A 97 12.47 8.52 1.23
CA MET A 97 13.29 9.42 0.41
C MET A 97 12.94 10.91 0.59
N PHE A 98 11.69 11.23 0.82
CA PHE A 98 11.18 12.60 0.82
C PHE A 98 10.68 13.01 2.20
N SER A 99 11.48 13.78 2.93
CA SER A 99 11.19 14.23 4.30
C SER A 99 9.96 15.15 4.43
N ASP A 100 9.46 15.68 3.32
CA ASP A 100 8.20 16.44 3.24
C ASP A 100 6.97 15.56 3.54
N ILE A 101 7.08 14.24 3.40
CA ILE A 101 6.02 13.29 3.75
C ILE A 101 6.08 13.04 5.26
N THR A 102 5.09 13.55 5.98
CA THR A 102 5.03 13.51 7.45
C THR A 102 3.96 12.58 8.01
N LEU A 103 3.16 11.95 7.14
CA LEU A 103 2.25 10.85 7.48
C LEU A 103 2.33 9.77 6.40
N THR A 104 2.62 8.54 6.81
CA THR A 104 2.62 7.38 5.92
C THR A 104 1.63 6.34 6.44
N ILE A 105 0.67 5.95 5.61
CA ILE A 105 -0.31 4.91 5.92
C ILE A 105 -0.18 3.81 4.89
N VAL A 106 0.09 2.58 5.33
CA VAL A 106 0.19 1.42 4.45
C VAL A 106 -0.64 0.25 4.95
N VAL A 107 -1.45 -0.30 4.05
CA VAL A 107 -2.32 -1.46 4.31
C VAL A 107 -1.81 -2.65 3.51
N ALA A 108 -1.60 -3.77 4.17
CA ALA A 108 -0.99 -4.98 3.63
C ALA A 108 0.36 -4.70 2.95
N PRO A 109 1.36 -4.16 3.70
CA PRO A 109 2.63 -3.72 3.15
C PRO A 109 3.59 -4.86 2.80
N CYS A 110 4.58 -4.53 1.95
CA CYS A 110 5.84 -5.23 1.77
C CYS A 110 6.99 -4.30 2.17
N ASP A 111 8.05 -4.85 2.77
CA ASP A 111 9.18 -4.12 3.33
C ASP A 111 10.43 -4.11 2.43
N TYR A 112 10.32 -4.61 1.20
CA TYR A 112 11.39 -4.58 0.20
C TYR A 112 10.83 -4.26 -1.19
N ILE A 113 11.74 -3.84 -2.08
CA ILE A 113 11.39 -3.53 -3.46
C ILE A 113 11.34 -4.83 -4.27
N LEU A 114 10.23 -5.07 -4.95
CA LEU A 114 10.01 -6.22 -5.82
C LEU A 114 10.42 -5.94 -7.27
N GLN A 115 10.62 -7.02 -8.01
CA GLN A 115 10.69 -7.01 -9.46
C GLN A 115 9.44 -6.37 -10.07
N GLY A 116 9.62 -5.59 -11.13
CA GLY A 116 8.52 -5.04 -11.91
C GLY A 116 7.73 -6.12 -12.64
N PHE A 117 6.45 -5.88 -12.83
CA PHE A 117 5.54 -6.82 -13.51
C PHE A 117 4.53 -6.09 -14.38
N THR A 118 4.03 -6.79 -15.40
CA THR A 118 2.80 -6.42 -16.12
C THR A 118 1.63 -7.20 -15.55
N GLN A 119 0.42 -6.70 -15.78
CA GLN A 119 -0.81 -7.32 -15.29
C GLN A 119 -1.71 -7.71 -16.49
N GLY A 120 -2.19 -8.93 -16.50
CA GLY A 120 -3.08 -9.42 -17.55
C GLY A 120 -4.39 -8.63 -17.61
N ARG A 121 -4.79 -8.18 -18.80
CA ARG A 121 -5.99 -7.33 -18.98
C ARG A 121 -7.31 -8.05 -18.69
N ARG A 122 -7.34 -9.39 -18.79
CA ARG A 122 -8.61 -10.16 -18.75
C ARG A 122 -9.00 -10.59 -17.35
N ASP A 123 -8.06 -10.77 -16.43
CA ASP A 123 -8.32 -11.30 -15.10
C ASP A 123 -7.77 -10.43 -13.97
N GLY A 124 -7.08 -9.32 -14.30
CA GLY A 124 -6.59 -8.33 -13.32
C GLY A 124 -5.64 -8.87 -12.24
N CYS A 125 -5.59 -10.18 -12.10
CA CYS A 125 -4.87 -10.88 -11.04
C CYS A 125 -3.58 -11.56 -11.52
N ARG A 126 -3.36 -11.63 -12.84
CA ARG A 126 -2.16 -12.24 -13.41
C ARG A 126 -1.03 -11.23 -13.44
N GLU A 127 -0.09 -11.44 -12.57
CA GLU A 127 1.16 -10.70 -12.55
C GLU A 127 2.18 -11.45 -13.41
N TRP A 128 2.76 -10.73 -14.36
CA TRP A 128 3.80 -11.27 -15.23
C TRP A 128 5.11 -10.56 -14.92
N PRO A 129 5.96 -11.16 -14.06
CA PRO A 129 7.26 -10.58 -13.74
C PRO A 129 8.08 -10.29 -14.97
N LEU A 130 8.69 -9.11 -15.01
CA LEU A 130 9.51 -8.63 -16.12
C LEU A 130 10.99 -8.79 -15.79
N GLU A 131 11.69 -9.61 -16.55
CA GLU A 131 13.12 -9.82 -16.38
C GLU A 131 13.90 -8.49 -16.49
N GLY A 132 14.86 -8.27 -15.60
CA GLY A 132 15.70 -7.08 -15.58
C GLY A 132 14.99 -5.76 -15.24
N LYS A 133 13.71 -5.80 -14.82
CA LYS A 133 12.95 -4.59 -14.48
C LYS A 133 12.67 -4.50 -12.98
N SER A 134 13.11 -3.43 -12.36
CA SER A 134 12.66 -3.04 -11.02
C SER A 134 11.23 -2.50 -11.08
N MET A 135 10.52 -2.64 -9.98
CA MET A 135 9.23 -1.95 -9.79
C MET A 135 9.38 -0.44 -9.79
N LEU A 136 10.51 0.08 -9.29
CA LEU A 136 10.76 1.50 -9.08
C LEU A 136 12.04 1.96 -9.80
N THR A 137 12.05 3.22 -10.22
CA THR A 137 13.25 3.91 -10.71
C THR A 137 13.46 5.23 -9.97
N TRP A 138 14.73 5.65 -9.89
CA TRP A 138 15.12 6.97 -9.41
C TRP A 138 16.23 7.54 -10.31
N LYS A 139 16.06 8.77 -10.78
CA LYS A 139 16.95 9.45 -11.75
C LYS A 139 17.24 8.59 -12.97
N GLY A 140 16.15 7.97 -13.48
CA GLY A 140 16.19 7.10 -14.65
C GLY A 140 16.87 5.74 -14.45
N LYS A 141 17.35 5.43 -13.24
CA LYS A 141 18.00 4.15 -12.90
C LYS A 141 17.05 3.25 -12.11
N PRO A 142 17.03 1.92 -12.38
CA PRO A 142 16.27 0.99 -11.57
C PRO A 142 16.82 0.97 -10.14
N LEU A 143 15.93 0.98 -9.14
CA LEU A 143 16.33 0.69 -7.77
C LEU A 143 16.62 -0.80 -7.60
N PRO A 144 17.53 -1.20 -6.69
CA PRO A 144 17.74 -2.60 -6.33
C PRO A 144 16.42 -3.27 -5.94
N TYR A 145 16.22 -4.51 -6.34
CA TYR A 145 14.97 -5.23 -6.14
C TYR A 145 15.17 -6.73 -5.96
N VAL A 146 14.20 -7.39 -5.37
CA VAL A 146 14.15 -8.84 -5.24
C VAL A 146 13.43 -9.42 -6.47
N PRO A 147 14.09 -10.26 -7.29
CA PRO A 147 13.44 -10.93 -8.41
C PRO A 147 12.49 -12.01 -7.87
N TYR A 148 11.31 -12.15 -8.48
CA TYR A 148 10.42 -13.26 -8.17
C TYR A 148 11.10 -14.61 -8.40
N ALA A 149 10.79 -15.60 -7.56
CA ALA A 149 11.31 -16.97 -7.70
C ALA A 149 10.91 -17.60 -9.02
N TYR A 150 9.82 -17.15 -9.60
CA TYR A 150 9.24 -17.67 -10.82
C TYR A 150 9.00 -16.56 -11.83
N GLN A 151 9.16 -16.90 -13.12
CA GLN A 151 8.74 -16.06 -14.24
C GLN A 151 7.38 -16.55 -14.78
N HIS A 152 6.73 -15.75 -15.65
CA HIS A 152 5.52 -16.20 -16.33
C HIS A 152 5.88 -17.31 -17.38
N PRO A 153 5.11 -18.42 -17.49
CA PRO A 153 3.84 -18.72 -16.83
C PRO A 153 3.94 -19.38 -15.45
N ASP A 154 5.12 -19.80 -15.00
CA ASP A 154 5.29 -20.59 -13.77
C ASP A 154 4.89 -19.84 -12.51
N TYR A 155 5.10 -18.54 -12.49
CA TYR A 155 4.59 -17.67 -11.42
C TYR A 155 3.07 -17.86 -11.24
N TRP A 156 2.33 -17.79 -12.34
CA TRP A 156 0.88 -17.95 -12.29
C TRP A 156 0.44 -19.37 -11.98
N HIS A 157 1.16 -20.37 -12.46
CA HIS A 157 0.90 -21.77 -12.11
C HIS A 157 1.06 -22.01 -10.62
N THR A 158 2.08 -21.41 -9.99
CA THR A 158 2.30 -21.48 -8.54
C THR A 158 1.14 -20.83 -7.77
N VAL A 159 0.71 -19.62 -8.19
CA VAL A 159 -0.45 -18.94 -7.59
C VAL A 159 -1.73 -19.78 -7.73
N GLN A 160 -1.97 -20.36 -8.89
CA GLN A 160 -3.12 -21.23 -9.13
C GLN A 160 -3.09 -22.50 -8.25
N ALA A 161 -1.91 -23.11 -8.12
CA ALA A 161 -1.73 -24.29 -7.29
C ALA A 161 -1.98 -23.99 -5.80
N GLU A 162 -1.50 -22.86 -5.29
CA GLU A 162 -1.76 -22.42 -3.92
C GLU A 162 -3.24 -22.09 -3.70
N THR A 163 -3.87 -21.47 -4.68
CA THR A 163 -5.30 -21.11 -4.60
C THR A 163 -6.21 -22.34 -4.60
N LYS A 164 -5.84 -23.39 -5.36
CA LYS A 164 -6.65 -24.61 -5.49
C LYS A 164 -6.82 -25.31 -4.14
N GLY A 165 -8.07 -25.48 -3.74
CA GLY A 165 -8.40 -26.15 -2.47
C GLY A 165 -8.23 -25.28 -1.22
N SER A 166 -7.72 -24.04 -1.34
CA SER A 166 -7.55 -23.13 -0.20
C SER A 166 -8.86 -22.55 0.34
N GLY A 167 -9.94 -22.62 -0.42
CA GLY A 167 -11.20 -21.95 -0.09
C GLY A 167 -11.19 -20.44 -0.33
N ASN A 168 -10.09 -19.88 -0.83
CA ASN A 168 -9.96 -18.47 -1.20
C ASN A 168 -10.10 -18.29 -2.71
N MET A 169 -10.51 -17.10 -3.13
CA MET A 169 -10.56 -16.73 -4.55
C MET A 169 -9.16 -16.61 -5.16
N LEU A 170 -8.19 -16.17 -4.35
CA LEU A 170 -6.79 -16.00 -4.73
C LEU A 170 -5.87 -16.19 -3.53
N CYS A 171 -4.80 -16.97 -3.69
CA CYS A 171 -3.67 -17.09 -2.77
C CYS A 171 -2.36 -16.89 -3.53
N ALA A 172 -1.44 -16.10 -2.98
CA ALA A 172 -0.14 -15.82 -3.60
C ALA A 172 1.02 -15.81 -2.60
N ARG A 173 0.75 -16.06 -1.30
CA ARG A 173 1.74 -15.96 -0.22
C ARG A 173 2.96 -16.84 -0.47
N ARG A 174 2.77 -18.03 -1.02
CA ARG A 174 3.85 -18.96 -1.33
C ARG A 174 4.88 -18.36 -2.29
N VAL A 175 4.44 -17.63 -3.32
CA VAL A 175 5.36 -17.00 -4.28
C VAL A 175 6.36 -16.10 -3.56
N LEU A 176 5.91 -15.36 -2.55
CA LEU A 176 6.79 -14.45 -1.78
C LEU A 176 7.70 -15.20 -0.82
N TYR A 177 7.24 -16.27 -0.19
CA TYR A 177 8.11 -17.15 0.61
C TYR A 177 9.20 -17.81 -0.24
N ASP A 178 8.84 -18.34 -1.39
CA ASP A 178 9.79 -18.97 -2.32
C ASP A 178 10.77 -17.93 -2.90
N THR A 179 10.29 -16.70 -3.13
CA THR A 179 11.11 -15.56 -3.56
C THR A 179 12.18 -15.23 -2.52
N GLU A 180 11.80 -15.07 -1.27
CA GLU A 180 12.74 -14.80 -0.18
C GLU A 180 13.69 -15.99 0.09
N ALA A 181 13.22 -17.22 -0.06
CA ALA A 181 14.06 -18.41 0.09
C ALA A 181 15.12 -18.53 -1.03
N LYS A 182 14.77 -18.12 -2.24
CA LYS A 182 15.67 -18.19 -3.41
C LYS A 182 16.65 -17.00 -3.45
N THR A 183 16.22 -15.83 -3.03
CA THR A 183 17.01 -14.58 -3.10
C THR A 183 17.11 -13.97 -1.70
N PRO A 184 18.27 -14.09 -1.02
CA PRO A 184 18.47 -13.45 0.28
C PRO A 184 18.22 -11.95 0.21
N LEU A 185 17.51 -11.41 1.19
CA LEU A 185 17.26 -9.98 1.31
C LEU A 185 18.54 -9.28 1.77
N THR A 186 19.01 -8.33 0.98
CA THR A 186 20.13 -7.45 1.32
C THR A 186 19.63 -6.07 1.72
N GLU A 187 20.44 -5.29 2.43
CA GLU A 187 20.10 -3.91 2.80
C GLU A 187 19.72 -3.04 1.59
N GLU A 188 20.31 -3.30 0.44
CA GLU A 188 20.06 -2.53 -0.79
C GLU A 188 18.64 -2.69 -1.34
N VAL A 189 18.00 -3.85 -1.12
CA VAL A 189 16.63 -4.12 -1.59
C VAL A 189 15.58 -3.81 -0.53
N MET A 190 15.98 -3.71 0.74
CA MET A 190 15.09 -3.37 1.84
C MET A 190 14.70 -1.88 1.78
N ILE A 191 13.47 -1.59 2.11
CA ILE A 191 13.01 -0.19 2.21
C ILE A 191 13.52 0.37 3.55
N PRO A 192 14.32 1.47 3.54
CA PRO A 192 14.92 2.02 4.75
C PRO A 192 13.87 2.84 5.55
N VAL A 193 12.95 2.12 6.22
CA VAL A 193 11.82 2.72 6.95
C VAL A 193 12.26 3.63 8.10
N GLU A 194 13.47 3.48 8.62
CA GLU A 194 14.09 4.36 9.62
C GLU A 194 14.31 5.79 9.11
N ASN A 195 14.30 6.00 7.80
CA ASN A 195 14.39 7.34 7.21
C ASN A 195 13.03 8.05 7.10
N ILE A 196 11.92 7.33 7.36
CA ILE A 196 10.58 7.91 7.33
C ILE A 196 10.42 8.92 8.47
N ARG A 197 9.78 10.05 8.19
CA ARG A 197 9.55 11.13 9.13
C ARG A 197 8.09 11.18 9.60
N GLY A 198 7.89 11.75 10.80
CA GLY A 198 6.57 11.99 11.35
C GLY A 198 5.86 10.72 11.81
N ARG A 199 4.74 10.35 11.19
CA ARG A 199 3.91 9.21 11.60
C ARG A 199 3.90 8.12 10.55
N LEU A 200 3.98 6.87 11.00
CA LEU A 200 3.89 5.68 10.16
C LEU A 200 2.83 4.72 10.73
N LEU A 201 1.80 4.43 9.96
CA LEU A 201 0.84 3.37 10.25
C LEU A 201 1.12 2.16 9.33
N LEU A 202 1.51 1.05 9.94
CA LEU A 202 1.65 -0.25 9.30
C LEU A 202 0.45 -1.11 9.68
N ILE A 203 -0.36 -1.52 8.71
CA ILE A 203 -1.61 -2.26 8.95
C ILE A 203 -1.59 -3.56 8.17
N GLY A 204 -1.74 -4.70 8.84
CA GLY A 204 -1.81 -6.01 8.20
C GLY A 204 -2.33 -7.12 9.11
N CYS A 205 -2.50 -8.31 8.54
CA CYS A 205 -3.12 -9.43 9.21
C CYS A 205 -2.30 -10.72 9.07
N GLU A 206 -2.36 -11.57 10.08
CA GLU A 206 -1.73 -12.90 10.10
C GLU A 206 -2.35 -13.83 9.04
N ASP A 207 -3.66 -13.70 8.84
CA ASP A 207 -4.48 -14.50 7.92
C ASP A 207 -4.45 -14.00 6.47
N ASP A 208 -3.60 -13.02 6.14
CA ASP A 208 -3.41 -12.54 4.78
C ASP A 208 -2.83 -13.66 3.90
N CYS A 209 -3.65 -14.20 3.00
CA CYS A 209 -3.25 -15.29 2.09
C CYS A 209 -2.58 -14.79 0.79
N LEU A 210 -2.61 -13.48 0.52
CA LEU A 210 -1.93 -12.92 -0.64
C LEU A 210 -0.47 -12.61 -0.34
N TRP A 211 -0.20 -12.02 0.84
CA TRP A 211 1.12 -11.61 1.27
C TRP A 211 1.39 -11.98 2.72
N PRO A 212 2.63 -12.24 3.13
CA PRO A 212 3.00 -12.45 4.53
C PRO A 212 3.13 -11.10 5.29
N THR A 213 2.07 -10.27 5.25
CA THR A 213 2.08 -8.88 5.71
C THR A 213 2.46 -8.72 7.16
N ALA A 214 2.00 -9.61 8.03
CA ALA A 214 2.37 -9.61 9.44
C ALA A 214 3.88 -9.77 9.66
N ARG A 215 4.55 -10.62 8.86
CA ARG A 215 6.00 -10.79 8.89
C ARG A 215 6.72 -9.53 8.47
N TYR A 216 6.25 -8.88 7.40
CA TYR A 216 6.84 -7.65 6.88
C TYR A 216 6.71 -6.49 7.87
N ILE A 217 5.54 -6.36 8.50
CA ILE A 217 5.34 -5.34 9.53
C ILE A 217 6.27 -5.55 10.71
N ARG A 218 6.45 -6.79 11.19
CA ARG A 218 7.37 -7.08 12.29
C ARG A 218 8.82 -6.72 11.95
N ARG A 219 9.30 -7.06 10.75
CA ARG A 219 10.64 -6.67 10.31
C ARG A 219 10.83 -5.15 10.26
N MET A 220 9.83 -4.42 9.75
CA MET A 220 9.88 -2.95 9.74
C MET A 220 9.87 -2.35 11.15
N ASP A 221 9.06 -2.91 12.06
CA ASP A 221 9.00 -2.48 13.47
C ASP A 221 10.30 -2.77 14.22
N GLU A 222 10.91 -3.94 13.99
CA GLU A 222 12.23 -4.30 14.51
C GLU A 222 13.30 -3.36 13.96
N ARG A 223 13.33 -3.11 12.65
CA ARG A 223 14.27 -2.18 12.03
C ARG A 223 14.17 -0.77 12.61
N LEU A 224 12.96 -0.27 12.86
CA LEU A 224 12.76 1.03 13.50
C LEU A 224 13.28 1.06 14.95
N LYS A 225 13.21 -0.05 15.68
CA LYS A 225 13.77 -0.14 17.05
C LYS A 225 15.30 -0.18 17.05
N ASP A 226 15.90 -0.82 16.04
CA ASP A 226 17.35 -1.02 15.94
C ASP A 226 18.08 0.20 15.37
N HIS A 227 17.38 1.15 14.77
CA HIS A 227 17.95 2.34 14.14
C HIS A 227 17.42 3.62 14.79
N ALA A 228 18.29 4.61 14.93
CA ALA A 228 17.86 5.94 15.35
C ALA A 228 16.93 6.55 14.28
N ASN A 229 15.75 6.96 14.69
CA ASN A 229 14.75 7.55 13.80
C ASN A 229 13.86 8.56 14.54
N ASP A 230 13.17 9.42 13.78
CA ASP A 230 12.22 10.41 14.29
C ASP A 230 10.76 10.01 13.99
N CYS A 231 10.53 8.75 13.67
CA CYS A 231 9.24 8.25 13.25
C CYS A 231 8.41 7.74 14.44
N LYS A 232 7.17 8.21 14.56
CA LYS A 232 6.19 7.60 15.45
C LYS A 232 5.46 6.48 14.72
N CYS A 233 5.84 5.25 14.97
CA CYS A 233 5.28 4.07 14.32
C CYS A 233 4.16 3.42 15.15
N ASP A 234 3.03 3.15 14.49
CA ASP A 234 1.97 2.26 14.97
C ASP A 234 1.97 1.00 14.08
N ALA A 235 2.59 -0.09 14.56
CA ALA A 235 2.64 -1.39 13.88
C ALA A 235 1.42 -2.24 14.29
N LEU A 236 0.39 -2.23 13.46
CA LEU A 236 -0.90 -2.89 13.73
C LEU A 236 -0.97 -4.24 13.01
N VAL A 237 -0.75 -5.32 13.76
CA VAL A 237 -0.87 -6.70 13.28
C VAL A 237 -2.05 -7.36 13.94
N TYR A 238 -3.05 -7.73 13.14
CA TYR A 238 -4.27 -8.39 13.59
C TYR A 238 -4.25 -9.88 13.27
N LYS A 239 -4.89 -10.69 14.11
CA LYS A 239 -4.99 -12.13 13.85
C LYS A 239 -5.87 -12.42 12.63
N TYR A 240 -7.00 -11.72 12.51
CA TYR A 240 -7.98 -11.86 11.43
C TYR A 240 -8.26 -10.52 10.77
N GLY A 241 -8.49 -10.52 9.47
CA GLY A 241 -8.80 -9.31 8.70
C GLY A 241 -8.48 -9.44 7.22
N THR A 242 -7.73 -10.48 6.86
CA THR A 242 -7.35 -10.80 5.47
C THR A 242 -6.49 -9.70 4.81
N HIS A 243 -6.33 -9.77 3.49
CA HIS A 243 -5.66 -8.75 2.70
C HIS A 243 -6.48 -7.44 2.57
N TYR A 244 -7.78 -7.49 2.91
CA TYR A 244 -8.72 -6.36 2.78
C TYR A 244 -9.00 -5.70 4.13
N ALA A 245 -7.97 -5.53 4.94
CA ALA A 245 -8.00 -4.87 6.25
C ALA A 245 -8.14 -3.34 6.13
N PHE A 246 -9.22 -2.84 5.52
CA PHE A 246 -9.55 -1.43 5.39
C PHE A 246 -10.53 -0.96 6.47
N PRO A 247 -10.61 0.35 6.76
CA PRO A 247 -11.60 0.91 7.67
C PRO A 247 -13.03 0.46 7.34
N GLU A 248 -13.79 0.06 8.35
CA GLU A 248 -15.16 -0.46 8.19
C GLU A 248 -16.07 0.58 7.50
N SER A 249 -16.00 1.85 7.92
CA SER A 249 -16.80 2.91 7.32
C SER A 249 -16.40 3.25 5.89
N MET A 250 -15.12 3.07 5.54
CA MET A 250 -14.62 3.22 4.18
C MET A 250 -15.20 2.13 3.28
N LEU A 251 -15.16 0.87 3.72
CA LEU A 251 -15.72 -0.26 2.97
C LEU A 251 -17.21 -0.12 2.78
N LYS A 252 -17.98 0.30 3.80
CA LYS A 252 -19.42 0.58 3.67
C LYS A 252 -19.71 1.69 2.67
N GLY A 253 -18.83 2.66 2.54
CA GLY A 253 -18.95 3.71 1.52
C GLY A 253 -18.68 3.24 0.08
N ILE A 254 -17.92 2.15 -0.07
CA ILE A 254 -17.57 1.55 -1.38
C ILE A 254 -18.53 0.43 -1.76
N ILE A 255 -18.88 -0.41 -0.79
CA ILE A 255 -19.73 -1.58 -0.91
C ILE A 255 -20.90 -1.40 0.08
N PRO A 256 -21.94 -0.61 -0.28
CA PRO A 256 -23.01 -0.27 0.68
C PRO A 256 -23.83 -1.48 1.12
N ALA A 257 -23.95 -2.49 0.27
CA ALA A 257 -24.71 -3.70 0.57
C ALA A 257 -23.78 -4.89 0.84
N PHE A 258 -23.83 -5.44 2.06
CA PHE A 258 -23.18 -6.69 2.45
C PHE A 258 -21.66 -6.77 2.22
N PRO A 259 -20.84 -5.82 2.69
CA PRO A 259 -19.37 -5.90 2.52
C PRO A 259 -18.80 -7.21 3.08
N ASP A 260 -19.27 -7.69 4.22
CA ASP A 260 -18.82 -8.94 4.84
C ASP A 260 -19.09 -10.17 3.96
N PHE A 261 -20.23 -10.21 3.27
CA PHE A 261 -20.57 -11.29 2.35
C PHE A 261 -19.62 -11.31 1.13
N LEU A 262 -19.35 -10.14 0.53
CA LEU A 262 -18.48 -10.07 -0.65
C LEU A 262 -17.02 -10.38 -0.30
N ILE A 263 -16.53 -9.88 0.84
CA ILE A 263 -15.18 -10.20 1.33
C ILE A 263 -15.09 -11.69 1.71
N GLY A 264 -16.12 -12.24 2.35
CA GLY A 264 -16.21 -13.66 2.70
C GLY A 264 -16.24 -14.59 1.48
N ARG A 265 -16.74 -14.13 0.32
CA ARG A 265 -16.62 -14.90 -0.92
C ARG A 265 -15.17 -14.93 -1.45
N ALA A 266 -14.42 -13.87 -1.21
CA ALA A 266 -13.03 -13.78 -1.67
C ALA A 266 -12.05 -14.50 -0.72
N PHE A 267 -12.31 -14.46 0.60
CA PHE A 267 -11.38 -14.96 1.61
C PHE A 267 -12.06 -15.91 2.60
N LEU A 268 -11.48 -17.10 2.73
CA LEU A 268 -11.97 -18.14 3.64
C LEU A 268 -12.04 -17.62 5.09
N SER A 269 -10.97 -17.00 5.57
CA SER A 269 -10.87 -16.49 6.93
C SER A 269 -11.96 -15.46 7.24
N SER A 270 -12.32 -14.59 6.31
CA SER A 270 -13.43 -13.64 6.50
C SER A 270 -14.80 -14.33 6.57
N ARG A 271 -14.94 -15.49 5.96
CA ARG A 271 -16.17 -16.32 6.04
C ARG A 271 -16.24 -17.11 7.33
N GLU A 272 -15.11 -17.61 7.83
CA GLU A 272 -15.04 -18.41 9.06
C GLU A 272 -15.01 -17.55 10.33
N HIS A 273 -14.40 -16.35 10.24
CA HIS A 273 -14.22 -15.40 11.35
C HIS A 273 -14.81 -14.01 11.05
N PRO A 274 -16.10 -13.92 10.65
CA PRO A 274 -16.69 -12.66 10.18
C PRO A 274 -16.75 -11.58 11.27
N LYS A 275 -16.99 -11.98 12.54
CA LYS A 275 -17.04 -11.05 13.68
C LYS A 275 -15.67 -10.46 13.99
N GLU A 276 -14.63 -11.30 14.00
CA GLU A 276 -13.25 -10.91 14.28
C GLU A 276 -12.71 -10.02 13.15
N CYS A 277 -12.95 -10.39 11.89
CA CYS A 277 -12.57 -9.55 10.75
C CYS A 277 -13.26 -8.18 10.77
N LYS A 278 -14.54 -8.15 11.17
CA LYS A 278 -15.27 -6.89 11.32
C LYS A 278 -14.69 -6.05 12.48
N ALA A 279 -14.42 -6.64 13.64
CA ALA A 279 -13.81 -5.96 14.77
C ALA A 279 -12.43 -5.39 14.40
N THR A 280 -11.63 -6.12 13.63
CA THR A 280 -10.37 -5.62 13.06
C THR A 280 -10.59 -4.36 12.22
N ARG A 281 -11.55 -4.38 11.28
CA ARG A 281 -11.83 -3.21 10.43
C ARG A 281 -12.37 -2.01 11.22
N GLU A 282 -13.15 -2.25 12.27
CA GLU A 282 -13.63 -1.20 13.18
C GLU A 282 -12.47 -0.57 13.99
N ASP A 283 -11.52 -1.37 14.45
CA ASP A 283 -10.31 -0.84 15.11
C ASP A 283 -9.42 -0.07 14.14
N ILE A 284 -9.21 -0.57 12.93
CA ILE A 284 -8.47 0.13 11.87
C ILE A 284 -9.14 1.47 11.56
N ASP A 285 -10.47 1.52 11.45
CA ASP A 285 -11.23 2.76 11.23
C ASP A 285 -10.93 3.78 12.33
N ARG A 286 -10.99 3.37 13.58
CA ARG A 286 -10.66 4.20 14.73
C ARG A 286 -9.21 4.70 14.70
N ARG A 287 -8.25 3.79 14.46
CA ARG A 287 -6.81 4.11 14.42
C ARG A 287 -6.45 5.06 13.28
N MET A 288 -6.96 4.82 12.08
CA MET A 288 -6.68 5.69 10.94
C MET A 288 -7.29 7.08 11.13
N ARG A 289 -8.52 7.18 11.65
CA ARG A 289 -9.14 8.48 11.99
C ARG A 289 -8.33 9.23 13.04
N GLN A 290 -7.90 8.54 14.08
CA GLN A 290 -7.07 9.12 15.13
C GLN A 290 -5.76 9.66 14.56
N ALA A 291 -5.06 8.86 13.74
CA ALA A 291 -3.79 9.27 13.14
C ALA A 291 -3.95 10.50 12.23
N LEU A 292 -4.98 10.52 11.38
CA LEU A 292 -5.28 11.67 10.53
C LEU A 292 -5.61 12.93 11.35
N HIS A 293 -6.45 12.78 12.38
CA HIS A 293 -6.85 13.89 13.24
C HIS A 293 -5.68 14.46 14.03
N GLU A 294 -4.85 13.61 14.63
CA GLU A 294 -3.67 14.07 15.36
C GLU A 294 -2.68 14.74 14.42
N TRP A 295 -2.38 14.12 13.27
CA TRP A 295 -1.46 14.66 12.27
C TRP A 295 -1.91 16.03 11.74
N THR A 296 -3.21 16.19 11.44
CA THR A 296 -3.73 17.48 10.95
C THR A 296 -3.66 18.59 11.99
N LYS A 297 -3.64 18.25 13.28
CA LYS A 297 -3.56 19.21 14.41
C LYS A 297 -2.14 19.48 14.91
N GLU A 298 -1.17 18.61 14.61
CA GLU A 298 0.22 18.84 14.99
C GLU A 298 0.71 20.16 14.39
N LYS A 299 1.29 21.04 15.24
CA LYS A 299 1.95 22.25 14.74
C LYS A 299 3.26 21.84 14.06
N GLU A 300 3.57 22.46 12.93
CA GLU A 300 4.91 22.35 12.34
C GLU A 300 5.95 22.79 13.40
N LYS A 301 6.96 21.94 13.60
CA LYS A 301 8.10 22.25 14.47
C LYS A 301 9.12 23.11 13.76
#